data_60277989af26085b2a9671efc39b878b
#
_entry.id   60277989af26085b2a9671efc39b878b
#
_cell.length_a   1.000
_cell.length_b   1.000
_cell.length_c   1.000
_cell.angle_alpha   90.00
_cell.angle_beta   90.00
_cell.angle_gamma   90.00
#
_symmetry.space_group_name_H-M   'P 1'
#
loop_
_entity.id
_entity.type
_entity.pdbx_description
1 polymer ?
#
loop_
_entity_poly.entity_id
_entity_poly.type
_entity_poly.pdbx_seq_one_letter_code
_entity_poly.pdbx_strand_id
1 'polypeptide(L)'
;MRDEINKLLEPLLGTTIKSSYAKGGGSINQTQVLELTNGERVFMKQNSNPTTDFFLAEVKGLRLLTKAKKGPRIPKPIALQSGPRPTFLIMEYLESSNESKNFSDGLARKLAELHRISQDHFGLDHDNFIGSTPQKNNLEKDGIIFFRDHRIQFQRQLAQKAGLLPISIDKKIDSLCENLNRFLDTSGEKPALMHGDLWSGNYFPDSNGNPCIFDPAVYYGLREADIAMTELFGRLPERFYAAYHEAFPMNHGYHERKDLYNLYHLLNHLNLFGSSYLSSVQKIVNRFSP
;
A
#
# COMPACT_ATOMS: atom_id res chain seq x y z
N MET A 1 -11.21 3.34 27.20
CA MET A 1 -10.93 2.63 25.93
C MET A 1 -11.90 1.46 25.68
N ARG A 2 -11.94 0.37 26.51
CA ARG A 2 -12.88 -0.76 26.27
C ARG A 2 -14.33 -0.29 26.21
N ASP A 3 -14.78 0.55 27.12
CA ASP A 3 -16.14 1.07 27.15
C ASP A 3 -16.48 1.97 25.96
N GLU A 4 -15.52 2.73 25.46
CA GLU A 4 -15.68 3.56 24.27
C GLU A 4 -15.84 2.70 23.01
N ILE A 5 -15.05 1.61 22.91
CA ILE A 5 -15.15 0.66 21.82
C ILE A 5 -16.50 -0.08 21.91
N ASN A 6 -16.92 -0.51 23.10
CA ASN A 6 -18.22 -1.17 23.29
C ASN A 6 -19.39 -0.25 22.88
N LYS A 7 -19.35 1.04 23.20
CA LYS A 7 -20.36 2.02 22.75
C LYS A 7 -20.51 2.10 21.23
N LEU A 8 -19.46 1.78 20.47
CA LEU A 8 -19.50 1.76 19.02
C LEU A 8 -19.91 0.39 18.48
N LEU A 9 -19.45 -0.69 19.10
CA LEU A 9 -19.70 -2.05 18.61
C LEU A 9 -21.12 -2.54 18.93
N GLU A 10 -21.62 -2.24 20.12
CA GLU A 10 -22.92 -2.73 20.56
C GLU A 10 -24.09 -2.33 19.64
N PRO A 11 -24.21 -1.06 19.19
CA PRO A 11 -25.25 -0.67 18.23
C PRO A 11 -25.08 -1.29 16.84
N LEU A 12 -23.83 -1.61 16.44
CA LEU A 12 -23.52 -2.12 15.09
C LEU A 12 -23.61 -3.64 15.00
N LEU A 13 -23.20 -4.35 16.04
CA LEU A 13 -23.01 -5.80 16.04
C LEU A 13 -23.84 -6.52 17.09
N GLY A 14 -24.55 -5.78 17.98
CA GLY A 14 -25.33 -6.36 19.08
C GLY A 14 -24.49 -7.11 20.12
N THR A 15 -23.20 -6.73 20.28
CA THR A 15 -22.23 -7.48 21.10
C THR A 15 -21.19 -6.54 21.71
N THR A 16 -20.48 -7.03 22.74
CA THR A 16 -19.41 -6.29 23.43
C THR A 16 -18.12 -7.10 23.45
N ILE A 17 -17.02 -6.46 23.86
CA ILE A 17 -15.72 -7.11 23.96
C ILE A 17 -15.68 -8.04 25.16
N LYS A 18 -15.36 -9.32 24.92
CA LYS A 18 -15.06 -10.33 25.92
C LYS A 18 -13.60 -10.24 26.37
N SER A 19 -12.67 -10.32 25.42
CA SER A 19 -11.22 -10.29 25.64
C SER A 19 -10.48 -9.66 24.47
N SER A 20 -9.20 -9.34 24.65
CA SER A 20 -8.34 -8.85 23.56
C SER A 20 -6.91 -9.37 23.73
N TYR A 21 -6.22 -9.55 22.60
CA TYR A 21 -4.80 -9.91 22.59
C TYR A 21 -4.07 -9.20 21.46
N ALA A 22 -2.79 -8.88 21.70
CA ALA A 22 -1.97 -8.22 20.70
C ALA A 22 -1.75 -9.14 19.50
N LYS A 23 -1.83 -8.59 18.29
CA LYS A 23 -1.50 -9.27 17.04
C LYS A 23 -0.35 -8.50 16.40
N GLY A 24 0.84 -9.13 16.32
CA GLY A 24 2.00 -8.49 15.68
C GLY A 24 1.79 -8.22 14.19
N GLY A 25 2.57 -7.29 13.61
CA GLY A 25 2.59 -7.04 12.16
C GLY A 25 2.50 -5.58 11.73
N GLY A 26 2.41 -4.60 12.64
CA GLY A 26 2.41 -3.17 12.26
C GLY A 26 3.55 -2.39 12.90
N SER A 27 4.34 -1.66 12.13
CA SER A 27 5.40 -0.77 12.66
C SER A 27 4.88 0.61 13.10
N ILE A 28 3.65 0.98 12.73
CA ILE A 28 3.09 2.33 12.91
C ILE A 28 1.92 2.33 13.89
N ASN A 29 1.07 1.31 13.85
CA ASN A 29 -0.12 1.20 14.67
C ASN A 29 0.01 0.07 15.70
N GLN A 30 -0.64 0.22 16.85
CA GLN A 30 -0.88 -0.88 17.76
C GLN A 30 -2.05 -1.72 17.22
N THR A 31 -1.86 -3.03 17.12
CA THR A 31 -2.85 -3.93 16.55
C THR A 31 -3.28 -5.00 17.55
N GLN A 32 -4.57 -5.29 17.58
CA GLN A 32 -5.18 -6.26 18.49
C GLN A 32 -6.29 -7.04 17.79
N VAL A 33 -6.49 -8.28 18.21
CA VAL A 33 -7.71 -9.02 17.94
C VAL A 33 -8.61 -8.88 19.15
N LEU A 34 -9.87 -8.50 18.94
CA LEU A 34 -10.91 -8.42 19.96
C LEU A 34 -11.83 -9.64 19.80
N GLU A 35 -11.96 -10.43 20.85
CA GLU A 35 -12.96 -11.47 20.95
C GLU A 35 -14.24 -10.88 21.52
N LEU A 36 -15.36 -11.10 20.86
CA LEU A 36 -16.66 -10.56 21.22
C LEU A 36 -17.45 -11.58 22.06
N THR A 37 -18.43 -11.10 22.83
CA THR A 37 -19.25 -11.96 23.70
C THR A 37 -20.13 -12.95 22.93
N ASN A 38 -20.39 -12.68 21.63
CA ASN A 38 -21.09 -13.59 20.74
C ASN A 38 -20.17 -14.65 20.08
N GLY A 39 -18.86 -14.67 20.43
CA GLY A 39 -17.87 -15.60 19.88
C GLY A 39 -17.19 -15.14 18.59
N GLU A 40 -17.63 -14.05 17.99
CA GLU A 40 -16.94 -13.48 16.81
C GLU A 40 -15.63 -12.80 17.19
N ARG A 41 -14.77 -12.61 16.20
CA ARG A 41 -13.49 -11.86 16.33
C ARG A 41 -13.45 -10.71 15.35
N VAL A 42 -12.94 -9.57 15.81
CA VAL A 42 -12.66 -8.39 14.97
C VAL A 42 -11.22 -7.93 15.15
N PHE A 43 -10.67 -7.29 14.13
CA PHE A 43 -9.32 -6.74 14.16
C PHE A 43 -9.38 -5.25 14.43
N MET A 44 -8.55 -4.76 15.35
CA MET A 44 -8.46 -3.37 15.71
C MET A 44 -7.06 -2.82 15.47
N LYS A 45 -6.99 -1.69 14.80
CA LYS A 45 -5.82 -0.80 14.77
C LYS A 45 -6.06 0.41 15.64
N GLN A 46 -5.07 0.77 16.43
CA GLN A 46 -5.08 1.96 17.27
C GLN A 46 -3.83 2.78 17.01
N ASN A 47 -3.98 4.11 16.99
CA ASN A 47 -2.87 5.04 16.90
C ASN A 47 -3.03 6.14 17.94
N SER A 48 -1.98 6.39 18.72
CA SER A 48 -1.98 7.41 19.77
C SER A 48 -1.67 8.81 19.22
N ASN A 49 -1.14 8.91 18.01
CA ASN A 49 -0.66 10.16 17.41
C ASN A 49 -1.07 10.38 15.95
N PRO A 50 -2.29 9.99 15.51
CA PRO A 50 -2.67 10.14 14.12
C PRO A 50 -3.00 11.59 13.80
N THR A 51 -2.83 11.96 12.54
CA THR A 51 -3.61 13.05 11.96
C THR A 51 -5.08 12.63 11.96
N THR A 52 -6.00 13.61 12.05
CA THR A 52 -7.45 13.37 12.19
C THR A 52 -8.04 12.42 11.15
N ASP A 53 -7.44 12.35 9.94
CA ASP A 53 -8.00 11.61 8.80
C ASP A 53 -7.27 10.30 8.48
N PHE A 54 -6.29 9.90 9.31
CA PHE A 54 -5.44 8.73 9.03
C PHE A 54 -6.24 7.44 8.78
N PHE A 55 -7.05 7.02 9.75
CA PHE A 55 -7.88 5.83 9.58
C PHE A 55 -9.07 6.04 8.65
N LEU A 56 -9.56 7.28 8.50
CA LEU A 56 -10.58 7.58 7.50
C LEU A 56 -10.05 7.34 6.07
N ALA A 57 -8.81 7.73 5.81
CA ALA A 57 -8.16 7.46 4.52
C ALA A 57 -8.01 5.95 4.28
N GLU A 58 -7.62 5.18 5.29
CA GLU A 58 -7.54 3.71 5.19
C GLU A 58 -8.92 3.08 4.91
N VAL A 59 -9.97 3.50 5.62
CA VAL A 59 -11.36 3.03 5.37
C VAL A 59 -11.81 3.32 3.94
N LYS A 60 -11.53 4.51 3.43
CA LYS A 60 -11.83 4.87 2.03
C LYS A 60 -11.07 3.98 1.07
N GLY A 61 -9.78 3.73 1.34
CA GLY A 61 -8.92 2.85 0.54
C GLY A 61 -9.44 1.42 0.49
N LEU A 62 -9.71 0.81 1.65
CA LEU A 62 -10.27 -0.54 1.73
C LEU A 62 -11.60 -0.66 0.96
N ARG A 63 -12.49 0.32 1.10
CA ARG A 63 -13.75 0.35 0.34
C ARG A 63 -13.52 0.50 -1.16
N LEU A 64 -12.53 1.29 -1.57
CA LEU A 64 -12.22 1.48 -2.99
C LEU A 64 -11.72 0.18 -3.64
N LEU A 65 -10.85 -0.58 -2.94
CA LEU A 65 -10.35 -1.86 -3.41
C LEU A 65 -11.49 -2.90 -3.64
N THR A 66 -12.60 -2.81 -2.89
CA THR A 66 -13.75 -3.73 -3.09
C THR A 66 -14.49 -3.53 -4.42
N LYS A 67 -14.16 -2.49 -5.21
CA LYS A 67 -14.67 -2.34 -6.58
C LYS A 67 -14.27 -3.51 -7.47
N ALA A 68 -13.11 -4.11 -7.24
CA ALA A 68 -12.65 -5.31 -7.94
C ALA A 68 -13.38 -6.57 -7.43
N LYS A 69 -14.57 -6.85 -7.96
CA LYS A 69 -15.43 -7.97 -7.49
C LYS A 69 -14.77 -9.34 -7.61
N LYS A 70 -13.84 -9.51 -8.55
CA LYS A 70 -13.03 -10.73 -8.73
C LYS A 70 -11.61 -10.57 -8.17
N GLY A 71 -11.31 -9.44 -7.53
CA GLY A 71 -10.02 -9.12 -6.93
C GLY A 71 -9.70 -9.92 -5.67
N PRO A 72 -8.59 -9.59 -4.98
CA PRO A 72 -8.25 -10.15 -3.69
C PRO A 72 -9.34 -9.85 -2.64
N ARG A 73 -9.42 -10.67 -1.60
CA ARG A 73 -10.27 -10.41 -0.46
C ARG A 73 -9.75 -9.20 0.32
N ILE A 74 -10.66 -8.30 0.69
CA ILE A 74 -10.37 -7.07 1.42
C ILE A 74 -11.07 -7.14 2.78
N PRO A 75 -10.39 -6.90 3.92
CA PRO A 75 -11.03 -6.81 5.23
C PRO A 75 -12.10 -5.71 5.23
N LYS A 76 -13.29 -6.02 5.70
CA LYS A 76 -14.41 -5.08 5.76
C LYS A 76 -14.25 -4.13 6.96
N PRO A 77 -14.18 -2.79 6.78
CA PRO A 77 -14.26 -1.85 7.88
C PRO A 77 -15.61 -1.93 8.58
N ILE A 78 -15.61 -2.01 9.92
CA ILE A 78 -16.80 -2.16 10.76
C ILE A 78 -17.10 -0.87 11.51
N ALA A 79 -16.11 -0.33 12.23
CA ALA A 79 -16.26 0.88 13.02
C ALA A 79 -15.00 1.74 12.95
N LEU A 80 -15.18 3.04 13.00
CA LEU A 80 -14.11 4.03 12.99
C LEU A 80 -14.37 5.05 14.09
N GLN A 81 -13.37 5.32 14.92
CA GLN A 81 -13.32 6.52 15.75
C GLN A 81 -12.18 7.41 15.24
N SER A 82 -12.56 8.54 14.65
CA SER A 82 -11.66 9.64 14.28
C SER A 82 -11.95 10.84 15.20
N GLY A 83 -10.94 11.68 15.47
CA GLY A 83 -11.11 12.86 16.31
C GLY A 83 -10.32 12.76 17.61
N PRO A 84 -10.89 13.23 18.77
CA PRO A 84 -10.15 13.24 20.03
C PRO A 84 -9.67 11.82 20.40
N ARG A 85 -8.42 11.74 20.82
CA ARG A 85 -7.70 10.47 21.11
C ARG A 85 -8.38 9.65 22.19
N PRO A 86 -8.31 8.30 22.13
CA PRO A 86 -7.60 7.51 21.13
C PRO A 86 -8.40 7.32 19.84
N THR A 87 -7.72 7.32 18.67
CA THR A 87 -8.32 6.96 17.38
C THR A 87 -8.12 5.50 17.11
N PHE A 88 -9.12 4.84 16.54
CA PHE A 88 -9.03 3.44 16.16
C PHE A 88 -9.92 3.09 14.96
N LEU A 89 -9.49 2.06 14.25
CA LEU A 89 -10.24 1.40 13.18
C LEU A 89 -10.50 -0.04 13.58
N ILE A 90 -11.76 -0.45 13.53
CA ILE A 90 -12.20 -1.84 13.71
C ILE A 90 -12.63 -2.40 12.37
N MET A 91 -12.13 -3.57 12.03
CA MET A 91 -12.43 -4.25 10.77
C MET A 91 -12.61 -5.75 10.97
N GLU A 92 -13.11 -6.42 9.96
CA GLU A 92 -13.21 -7.86 9.89
C GLU A 92 -11.87 -8.51 10.24
N TYR A 93 -11.88 -9.50 11.13
CA TYR A 93 -10.72 -10.33 11.38
C TYR A 93 -10.70 -11.48 10.38
N LEU A 94 -9.69 -11.49 9.52
CA LEU A 94 -9.45 -12.57 8.58
C LEU A 94 -8.39 -13.49 9.17
N GLU A 95 -8.76 -14.71 9.48
CA GLU A 95 -7.83 -15.71 9.97
C GLU A 95 -6.92 -16.18 8.84
N SER A 96 -5.62 -16.13 9.08
CA SER A 96 -4.63 -16.58 8.09
C SER A 96 -4.45 -18.10 8.12
N SER A 97 -4.20 -18.69 6.96
CA SER A 97 -3.78 -20.08 6.81
C SER A 97 -2.36 -20.17 6.26
N ASN A 98 -1.85 -21.37 6.12
CA ASN A 98 -0.61 -21.61 5.38
C ASN A 98 -0.84 -21.42 3.88
N GLU A 99 0.16 -20.90 3.18
CA GLU A 99 0.11 -20.76 1.72
C GLU A 99 -0.02 -22.13 1.05
N SER A 100 -1.02 -22.27 0.19
CA SER A 100 -1.15 -23.42 -0.72
C SER A 100 -0.19 -23.27 -1.90
N LYS A 101 0.07 -24.36 -2.62
CA LYS A 101 0.88 -24.33 -3.85
C LYS A 101 0.34 -23.36 -4.91
N ASN A 102 -0.96 -23.09 -4.90
CA ASN A 102 -1.64 -22.22 -5.87
C ASN A 102 -1.86 -20.80 -5.37
N PHE A 103 -1.40 -20.46 -4.17
CA PHE A 103 -1.63 -19.15 -3.56
C PHE A 103 -1.06 -18.02 -4.43
N SER A 104 0.19 -18.14 -4.86
CA SER A 104 0.87 -17.12 -5.69
C SER A 104 0.18 -16.91 -7.04
N ASP A 105 -0.26 -17.97 -7.71
CA ASP A 105 -1.05 -17.87 -8.95
C ASP A 105 -2.40 -17.20 -8.72
N GLY A 106 -3.09 -17.59 -7.66
CA GLY A 106 -4.36 -16.98 -7.25
C GLY A 106 -4.24 -15.49 -6.92
N LEU A 107 -3.21 -15.11 -6.15
CA LEU A 107 -2.93 -13.71 -5.81
C LEU A 107 -2.67 -12.89 -7.07
N ALA A 108 -1.82 -13.39 -7.98
CA ALA A 108 -1.48 -12.73 -9.24
C ALA A 108 -2.71 -12.43 -10.10
N ARG A 109 -3.57 -13.43 -10.33
CA ARG A 109 -4.77 -13.29 -11.15
C ARG A 109 -5.78 -12.33 -10.53
N LYS A 110 -5.95 -12.40 -9.21
CA LYS A 110 -6.84 -11.49 -8.48
C LYS A 110 -6.30 -10.04 -8.47
N LEU A 111 -4.97 -9.87 -8.36
CA LEU A 111 -4.34 -8.56 -8.48
C LEU A 111 -4.51 -7.98 -9.89
N ALA A 112 -4.40 -8.80 -10.93
CA ALA A 112 -4.71 -8.39 -12.31
C ALA A 112 -6.15 -7.89 -12.45
N GLU A 113 -7.13 -8.51 -11.78
CA GLU A 113 -8.51 -8.02 -11.75
C GLU A 113 -8.66 -6.69 -11.01
N LEU A 114 -7.89 -6.47 -9.94
CA LEU A 114 -7.83 -5.17 -9.26
C LEU A 114 -7.29 -4.10 -10.19
N HIS A 115 -6.19 -4.35 -10.87
CA HIS A 115 -5.52 -3.40 -11.76
C HIS A 115 -6.32 -3.09 -13.04
N ARG A 116 -7.35 -3.86 -13.38
CA ARG A 116 -8.30 -3.54 -14.48
C ARG A 116 -9.30 -2.46 -14.09
N ILE A 117 -9.47 -2.17 -12.80
CA ILE A 117 -10.30 -1.06 -12.36
C ILE A 117 -9.55 0.23 -12.66
N SER A 118 -10.13 1.07 -13.52
CA SER A 118 -9.49 2.26 -14.07
C SER A 118 -10.38 3.49 -13.93
N GLN A 119 -9.77 4.66 -14.11
CA GLN A 119 -10.41 5.97 -14.24
C GLN A 119 -9.67 6.84 -15.28
N ASP A 120 -10.12 8.08 -15.51
CA ASP A 120 -9.57 8.94 -16.54
C ASP A 120 -8.23 9.59 -16.19
N HIS A 121 -7.90 9.70 -14.89
CA HIS A 121 -6.71 10.39 -14.38
C HIS A 121 -5.93 9.50 -13.43
N PHE A 122 -4.61 9.67 -13.40
CA PHE A 122 -3.75 9.18 -12.31
C PHE A 122 -4.03 10.01 -11.05
N GLY A 123 -3.82 9.40 -9.87
CA GLY A 123 -4.07 10.06 -8.59
C GLY A 123 -5.35 9.59 -7.91
N LEU A 124 -5.88 10.42 -7.02
CA LEU A 124 -7.10 10.17 -6.28
C LEU A 124 -7.76 11.52 -5.95
N ASP A 125 -9.06 11.53 -5.65
CA ASP A 125 -9.82 12.74 -5.28
C ASP A 125 -9.45 13.30 -3.90
N HIS A 126 -8.58 12.61 -3.15
CA HIS A 126 -8.07 13.04 -1.84
C HIS A 126 -6.67 12.49 -1.59
N ASP A 127 -5.90 13.20 -0.75
CA ASP A 127 -4.64 12.72 -0.21
C ASP A 127 -4.90 11.59 0.82
N ASN A 128 -3.92 10.69 0.96
CA ASN A 128 -3.95 9.64 1.97
C ASN A 128 -2.54 9.44 2.57
N PHE A 129 -2.19 8.23 2.99
CA PHE A 129 -0.92 7.95 3.65
C PHE A 129 -0.26 6.70 3.09
N ILE A 130 1.07 6.69 3.08
CA ILE A 130 1.90 5.49 2.94
C ILE A 130 2.74 5.35 4.22
N GLY A 131 2.45 4.32 5.00
CA GLY A 131 2.88 4.31 6.38
C GLY A 131 2.33 5.52 7.13
N SER A 132 3.16 6.30 7.82
CA SER A 132 2.76 7.58 8.45
C SER A 132 3.04 8.80 7.56
N THR A 133 3.61 8.62 6.38
CA THR A 133 3.92 9.71 5.46
C THR A 133 2.68 10.14 4.67
N PRO A 134 2.33 11.43 4.61
CA PRO A 134 1.30 11.91 3.69
C PRO A 134 1.62 11.54 2.24
N GLN A 135 0.62 11.04 1.51
CA GLN A 135 0.73 10.67 0.11
C GLN A 135 -0.12 11.59 -0.76
N LYS A 136 0.54 12.37 -1.61
CA LYS A 136 -0.11 13.32 -2.52
C LYS A 136 -0.73 12.62 -3.71
N ASN A 137 -1.98 12.96 -4.01
CA ASN A 137 -2.78 12.27 -5.02
C ASN A 137 -3.45 13.22 -6.01
N ASN A 138 -2.89 14.40 -6.22
CA ASN A 138 -3.43 15.34 -7.21
C ASN A 138 -3.64 14.63 -8.56
N LEU A 139 -4.76 14.93 -9.20
CA LEU A 139 -5.13 14.29 -10.46
C LEU A 139 -4.25 14.77 -11.61
N GLU A 140 -3.67 13.81 -12.35
CA GLU A 140 -2.84 14.04 -13.52
C GLU A 140 -3.30 13.18 -14.71
N LYS A 141 -3.15 13.72 -15.93
CA LYS A 141 -3.43 12.94 -17.15
C LYS A 141 -2.26 12.06 -17.57
N ASP A 142 -1.05 12.46 -17.22
CA ASP A 142 0.19 11.77 -17.57
C ASP A 142 0.71 10.99 -16.37
N GLY A 143 0.92 9.67 -16.55
CA GLY A 143 1.40 8.79 -15.49
C GLY A 143 2.85 9.02 -15.09
N ILE A 144 3.69 9.50 -16.02
CA ILE A 144 5.09 9.85 -15.73
C ILE A 144 5.14 11.13 -14.90
N ILE A 145 4.35 12.14 -15.26
CA ILE A 145 4.22 13.39 -14.49
C ILE A 145 3.72 13.07 -13.08
N PHE A 146 2.65 12.27 -12.98
CA PHE A 146 2.12 11.85 -11.67
C PHE A 146 3.19 11.16 -10.82
N PHE A 147 3.88 10.16 -11.38
CA PHE A 147 4.90 9.40 -10.65
C PHE A 147 6.11 10.27 -10.28
N ARG A 148 6.55 11.15 -11.17
CA ARG A 148 7.61 12.11 -10.90
C ARG A 148 7.27 13.03 -9.73
N ASP A 149 6.15 13.76 -9.83
CA ASP A 149 5.86 14.90 -8.95
C ASP A 149 5.24 14.46 -7.62
N HIS A 150 4.29 13.50 -7.64
CA HIS A 150 3.55 13.08 -6.46
C HIS A 150 4.14 11.84 -5.78
N ARG A 151 5.13 11.18 -6.38
CA ARG A 151 5.83 10.05 -5.77
C ARG A 151 7.29 10.39 -5.50
N ILE A 152 8.13 10.52 -6.53
CA ILE A 152 9.57 10.70 -6.32
C ILE A 152 9.90 12.08 -5.73
N GLN A 153 9.47 13.17 -6.37
CA GLN A 153 9.80 14.52 -5.95
C GLN A 153 9.25 14.87 -4.55
N PHE A 154 8.04 14.43 -4.25
CA PHE A 154 7.47 14.64 -2.92
C PHE A 154 8.31 13.96 -1.82
N GLN A 155 8.68 12.69 -1.99
CA GLN A 155 9.52 11.98 -1.03
C GLN A 155 10.95 12.56 -0.96
N ARG A 156 11.51 12.98 -2.09
CA ARG A 156 12.78 13.69 -2.15
C ARG A 156 12.77 14.96 -1.30
N GLN A 157 11.73 15.80 -1.44
CA GLN A 157 11.58 17.04 -0.66
C GLN A 157 11.49 16.77 0.84
N LEU A 158 10.83 15.71 1.27
CA LEU A 158 10.79 15.31 2.68
C LEU A 158 12.18 14.90 3.17
N ALA A 159 12.90 14.09 2.41
CA ALA A 159 14.25 13.64 2.75
C ALA A 159 15.28 14.80 2.76
N GLN A 160 15.14 15.79 1.86
CA GLN A 160 15.93 17.02 1.89
C GLN A 160 15.69 17.81 3.18
N LYS A 161 14.42 18.07 3.52
CA LYS A 161 14.06 18.80 4.75
C LYS A 161 14.56 18.11 6.01
N ALA A 162 14.61 16.79 6.01
CA ALA A 162 15.14 15.98 7.11
C ALA A 162 16.67 15.84 7.10
N GLY A 163 17.38 16.39 6.11
CA GLY A 163 18.85 16.27 5.99
C GLY A 163 19.33 14.85 5.68
N LEU A 164 18.49 13.99 5.11
CA LEU A 164 18.79 12.58 4.85
C LEU A 164 19.43 12.34 3.47
N LEU A 165 19.38 13.33 2.56
CA LEU A 165 19.94 13.22 1.22
C LEU A 165 21.25 14.01 1.08
N PRO A 166 22.38 13.36 0.77
CA PRO A 166 23.60 14.05 0.33
C PRO A 166 23.32 14.84 -0.96
N ILE A 167 23.93 16.03 -1.09
CA ILE A 167 23.74 16.94 -2.24
C ILE A 167 23.97 16.22 -3.58
N SER A 168 24.98 15.34 -3.65
CA SER A 168 25.29 14.58 -4.87
C SER A 168 24.17 13.63 -5.28
N ILE A 169 23.50 12.97 -4.32
CA ILE A 169 22.39 12.06 -4.57
C ILE A 169 21.12 12.84 -4.91
N ASP A 170 20.88 13.92 -4.21
CA ASP A 170 19.77 14.82 -4.48
C ASP A 170 19.78 15.35 -5.93
N LYS A 171 20.93 15.84 -6.41
CA LYS A 171 21.09 16.27 -7.81
C LYS A 171 20.85 15.14 -8.81
N LYS A 172 21.28 13.93 -8.49
CA LYS A 172 21.04 12.77 -9.36
C LYS A 172 19.55 12.37 -9.41
N ILE A 173 18.81 12.44 -8.29
CA ILE A 173 17.36 12.22 -8.29
C ILE A 173 16.68 13.27 -9.17
N ASP A 174 17.13 14.51 -9.12
CA ASP A 174 16.57 15.59 -9.93
C ASP A 174 16.77 15.34 -11.43
N SER A 175 18.01 15.05 -11.84
CA SER A 175 18.35 14.68 -13.21
C SER A 175 17.59 13.43 -13.69
N LEU A 176 17.41 12.43 -12.81
CA LEU A 176 16.58 11.26 -13.11
C LEU A 176 15.13 11.66 -13.38
N CYS A 177 14.55 12.53 -12.55
CA CYS A 177 13.17 13.01 -12.70
C CYS A 177 12.96 13.75 -14.02
N GLU A 178 13.93 14.53 -14.48
CA GLU A 178 13.88 15.20 -15.78
C GLU A 178 13.91 14.23 -16.98
N ASN A 179 14.43 13.02 -16.79
CA ASN A 179 14.66 12.03 -17.83
C ASN A 179 13.80 10.75 -17.67
N LEU A 180 12.80 10.73 -16.79
CA LEU A 180 11.98 9.54 -16.51
C LEU A 180 11.32 8.95 -17.75
N ASN A 181 10.95 9.76 -18.73
CA ASN A 181 10.36 9.34 -20.01
C ASN A 181 11.28 8.46 -20.86
N ARG A 182 12.60 8.46 -20.60
CA ARG A 182 13.56 7.56 -21.26
C ARG A 182 13.53 6.14 -20.72
N PHE A 183 13.02 5.97 -19.51
CA PHE A 183 13.09 4.72 -18.76
C PHE A 183 11.71 4.09 -18.54
N LEU A 184 10.66 4.91 -18.40
CA LEU A 184 9.30 4.45 -18.19
C LEU A 184 8.53 4.41 -19.51
N ASP A 185 8.10 3.22 -19.91
CA ASP A 185 7.16 3.05 -21.02
C ASP A 185 5.74 2.97 -20.43
N THR A 186 4.96 4.01 -20.69
CA THR A 186 3.55 4.11 -20.29
C THR A 186 2.60 3.98 -21.48
N SER A 187 3.09 3.55 -22.64
CA SER A 187 2.31 3.40 -23.87
C SER A 187 1.14 2.43 -23.65
N GLY A 188 -0.08 2.91 -23.85
CA GLY A 188 -1.29 2.12 -23.66
C GLY A 188 -1.68 1.84 -22.21
N GLU A 189 -0.88 2.24 -21.22
CA GLU A 189 -1.21 2.09 -19.80
C GLU A 189 -2.29 3.11 -19.40
N LYS A 190 -3.31 2.61 -18.71
CA LYS A 190 -4.36 3.43 -18.08
C LYS A 190 -4.10 3.54 -16.59
N PRO A 191 -4.61 4.59 -15.92
CA PRO A 191 -4.56 4.65 -14.47
C PRO A 191 -5.21 3.41 -13.87
N ALA A 192 -4.45 2.54 -13.22
CA ALA A 192 -4.94 1.32 -12.58
C ALA A 192 -5.15 1.54 -11.09
N LEU A 193 -6.22 0.97 -10.52
CA LEU A 193 -6.42 0.98 -9.08
C LEU A 193 -5.33 0.16 -8.39
N MET A 194 -4.48 0.82 -7.63
CA MET A 194 -3.32 0.25 -6.96
C MET A 194 -3.64 -0.09 -5.51
N HIS A 195 -2.98 -1.13 -4.98
CA HIS A 195 -2.83 -1.28 -3.53
C HIS A 195 -1.93 -0.17 -2.96
N GLY A 196 -0.84 0.14 -3.65
CA GLY A 196 0.08 1.24 -3.36
C GLY A 196 1.15 0.94 -2.32
N ASP A 197 1.06 -0.19 -1.59
CA ASP A 197 2.07 -0.67 -0.64
C ASP A 197 2.05 -2.20 -0.56
N LEU A 198 2.23 -2.90 -1.70
CA LEU A 198 2.03 -4.34 -1.83
C LEU A 198 3.32 -5.13 -1.58
N TRP A 199 3.77 -5.22 -0.34
CA TRP A 199 4.91 -6.06 0.07
C TRP A 199 4.43 -7.29 0.86
N SER A 200 5.35 -8.20 1.18
CA SER A 200 5.03 -9.49 1.83
C SER A 200 4.28 -9.38 3.17
N GLY A 201 4.33 -8.24 3.83
CA GLY A 201 3.59 -7.97 5.07
C GLY A 201 2.13 -7.58 4.86
N ASN A 202 1.69 -7.28 3.63
CA ASN A 202 0.37 -6.73 3.33
C ASN A 202 -0.53 -7.67 2.50
N TYR A 203 -0.15 -8.93 2.39
CA TYR A 203 -1.01 -9.98 1.82
C TYR A 203 -0.84 -11.32 2.56
N PHE A 204 -1.88 -12.15 2.56
CA PHE A 204 -1.87 -13.48 3.14
C PHE A 204 -3.03 -14.34 2.60
N PRO A 205 -2.98 -15.70 2.70
CA PRO A 205 -4.13 -16.55 2.46
C PRO A 205 -5.08 -16.54 3.67
N ASP A 206 -6.39 -16.35 3.44
CA ASP A 206 -7.40 -16.55 4.50
C ASP A 206 -7.54 -18.03 4.86
N SER A 207 -8.41 -18.35 5.84
CA SER A 207 -8.68 -19.71 6.28
C SER A 207 -9.15 -20.66 5.17
N ASN A 208 -9.65 -20.13 4.06
CA ASN A 208 -10.06 -20.88 2.87
C ASN A 208 -8.98 -20.88 1.77
N GLY A 209 -7.81 -20.30 2.02
CA GLY A 209 -6.72 -20.16 1.05
C GLY A 209 -6.91 -19.04 0.02
N ASN A 210 -7.93 -18.18 0.18
CA ASN A 210 -8.12 -17.06 -0.73
C ASN A 210 -7.09 -15.95 -0.46
N PRO A 211 -6.49 -15.35 -1.50
CA PRO A 211 -5.60 -14.21 -1.33
C PRO A 211 -6.32 -12.99 -0.76
N CYS A 212 -5.79 -12.48 0.35
CA CYS A 212 -6.22 -11.25 1.01
C CYS A 212 -5.13 -10.18 0.90
N ILE A 213 -5.54 -8.92 0.76
CA ILE A 213 -4.65 -7.75 0.85
C ILE A 213 -5.25 -6.74 1.85
N PHE A 214 -4.37 -6.03 2.56
CA PHE A 214 -4.74 -5.08 3.62
C PHE A 214 -3.66 -4.00 3.79
N ASP A 215 -3.89 -2.98 4.62
CA ASP A 215 -2.99 -1.84 4.81
C ASP A 215 -2.65 -1.08 3.51
N PRO A 216 -3.65 -0.67 2.74
CA PRO A 216 -3.40 -0.06 1.46
C PRO A 216 -3.01 1.42 1.54
N ALA A 217 -2.22 1.87 0.56
CA ALA A 217 -1.96 3.27 0.25
C ALA A 217 -2.53 3.60 -1.15
N VAL A 218 -3.85 3.44 -1.32
CA VAL A 218 -4.52 3.43 -2.63
C VAL A 218 -4.36 4.71 -3.44
N TYR A 219 -4.24 4.54 -4.73
CA TYR A 219 -4.37 5.58 -5.76
C TYR A 219 -4.56 4.91 -7.13
N TYR A 220 -4.89 5.69 -8.14
CA TYR A 220 -4.83 5.20 -9.52
C TYR A 220 -3.45 5.55 -10.10
N GLY A 221 -2.69 4.53 -10.46
CA GLY A 221 -1.29 4.64 -10.83
C GLY A 221 -0.86 3.73 -11.97
N LEU A 222 0.45 3.66 -12.19
CA LEU A 222 1.08 2.73 -13.11
C LEU A 222 1.18 1.36 -12.42
N ARG A 223 0.39 0.38 -12.88
CA ARG A 223 0.21 -0.94 -12.22
C ARG A 223 1.51 -1.71 -11.97
N GLU A 224 2.54 -1.46 -12.76
CA GLU A 224 3.87 -2.07 -12.56
C GLU A 224 4.50 -1.69 -11.22
N ALA A 225 4.10 -0.56 -10.62
CA ALA A 225 4.61 -0.15 -9.31
C ALA A 225 4.21 -1.12 -8.19
N ASP A 226 2.95 -1.64 -8.19
CA ASP A 226 2.55 -2.68 -7.23
C ASP A 226 3.31 -3.99 -7.45
N ILE A 227 3.54 -4.37 -8.72
CA ILE A 227 4.32 -5.58 -9.05
C ILE A 227 5.77 -5.41 -8.59
N ALA A 228 6.38 -4.26 -8.84
CA ALA A 228 7.75 -3.97 -8.41
C ALA A 228 7.89 -4.00 -6.88
N MET A 229 6.87 -3.52 -6.14
CA MET A 229 6.88 -3.54 -4.68
C MET A 229 6.89 -4.97 -4.12
N THR A 230 6.25 -5.95 -4.79
CA THR A 230 6.31 -7.36 -4.36
C THR A 230 7.73 -7.96 -4.46
N GLU A 231 8.65 -7.32 -5.18
CA GLU A 231 10.04 -7.76 -5.31
C GLU A 231 11.01 -7.05 -4.35
N LEU A 232 10.59 -5.95 -3.70
CA LEU A 232 11.49 -5.09 -2.93
C LEU A 232 11.90 -5.71 -1.57
N PHE A 233 10.92 -6.24 -0.82
CA PHE A 233 11.11 -6.77 0.54
C PHE A 233 10.75 -8.25 0.65
N GLY A 234 11.24 -9.06 -0.28
CA GLY A 234 10.94 -10.48 -0.35
C GLY A 234 10.14 -10.80 -1.61
N ARG A 235 10.81 -11.39 -2.59
CA ARG A 235 10.25 -11.70 -3.89
C ARG A 235 9.29 -12.87 -3.78
N LEU A 236 8.10 -12.76 -4.38
CA LEU A 236 7.18 -13.87 -4.59
C LEU A 236 7.79 -14.94 -5.53
N PRO A 237 7.30 -16.19 -5.50
CA PRO A 237 7.71 -17.21 -6.45
C PRO A 237 7.50 -16.77 -7.92
N GLU A 238 8.34 -17.25 -8.83
CA GLU A 238 8.29 -16.90 -10.27
C GLU A 238 6.90 -17.11 -10.88
N ARG A 239 6.18 -18.11 -10.38
CA ARG A 239 4.81 -18.41 -10.82
C ARG A 239 3.84 -17.23 -10.63
N PHE A 240 4.04 -16.38 -9.59
CA PHE A 240 3.24 -15.17 -9.42
C PHE A 240 3.39 -14.22 -10.62
N TYR A 241 4.62 -13.92 -11.02
CA TYR A 241 4.91 -12.97 -12.11
C TYR A 241 4.43 -13.52 -13.45
N ALA A 242 4.64 -14.82 -13.71
CA ALA A 242 4.13 -15.50 -14.88
C ALA A 242 2.59 -15.44 -14.94
N ALA A 243 1.91 -15.78 -13.86
CA ALA A 243 0.44 -15.76 -13.78
C ALA A 243 -0.15 -14.35 -13.92
N TYR A 244 0.52 -13.33 -13.35
CA TYR A 244 0.12 -11.95 -13.56
C TYR A 244 0.26 -11.55 -15.03
N HIS A 245 1.40 -11.84 -15.66
CA HIS A 245 1.64 -11.56 -17.09
C HIS A 245 0.66 -12.29 -18.01
N GLU A 246 0.35 -13.57 -17.72
CA GLU A 246 -0.69 -14.32 -18.44
C GLU A 246 -2.07 -13.65 -18.33
N ALA A 247 -2.42 -13.15 -17.15
CA ALA A 247 -3.72 -12.53 -16.89
C ALA A 247 -3.80 -11.10 -17.42
N PHE A 248 -2.75 -10.31 -17.26
CA PHE A 248 -2.68 -8.90 -17.66
C PHE A 248 -1.24 -8.56 -18.09
N PRO A 249 -0.87 -8.77 -19.38
CA PRO A 249 0.49 -8.59 -19.85
C PRO A 249 1.09 -7.23 -19.51
N MET A 250 2.30 -7.22 -18.96
CA MET A 250 3.08 -6.00 -18.74
C MET A 250 3.78 -5.60 -20.03
N ASN A 251 4.07 -4.29 -20.17
CA ASN A 251 4.86 -3.78 -21.29
C ASN A 251 6.26 -4.38 -21.28
N HIS A 252 6.84 -4.53 -22.48
CA HIS A 252 8.22 -5.00 -22.65
C HIS A 252 9.19 -4.14 -21.82
N GLY A 253 10.24 -4.75 -21.25
CA GLY A 253 11.26 -4.02 -20.48
C GLY A 253 10.88 -3.76 -19.02
N TYR A 254 9.85 -4.40 -18.46
CA TYR A 254 9.52 -4.29 -17.04
C TYR A 254 10.73 -4.55 -16.12
N HIS A 255 11.52 -5.59 -16.41
CA HIS A 255 12.66 -5.97 -15.58
C HIS A 255 13.76 -4.90 -15.52
N GLU A 256 13.91 -4.09 -16.56
CA GLU A 256 14.87 -3.00 -16.62
C GLU A 256 14.43 -1.79 -15.78
N ARG A 257 13.11 -1.51 -15.71
CA ARG A 257 12.55 -0.30 -15.06
C ARG A 257 11.93 -0.53 -13.69
N LYS A 258 11.74 -1.76 -13.23
CA LYS A 258 11.08 -2.05 -11.93
C LYS A 258 11.73 -1.36 -10.74
N ASP A 259 13.06 -1.21 -10.75
CA ASP A 259 13.79 -0.53 -9.68
C ASP A 259 13.41 0.95 -9.59
N LEU A 260 13.02 1.60 -10.69
CA LEU A 260 12.54 3.00 -10.67
C LEU A 260 11.24 3.13 -9.90
N TYR A 261 10.29 2.19 -10.06
CA TYR A 261 9.07 2.19 -9.25
C TYR A 261 9.38 2.03 -7.76
N ASN A 262 10.35 1.16 -7.44
CA ASN A 262 10.79 0.91 -6.08
C ASN A 262 11.55 2.10 -5.44
N LEU A 263 12.07 3.03 -6.24
CA LEU A 263 12.70 4.24 -5.71
C LEU A 263 11.75 5.07 -4.83
N TYR A 264 10.46 5.13 -5.20
CA TYR A 264 9.43 5.77 -4.36
C TYR A 264 9.36 5.16 -2.95
N HIS A 265 9.25 3.84 -2.88
CA HIS A 265 9.16 3.14 -1.60
C HIS A 265 10.45 3.25 -0.78
N LEU A 266 11.61 3.19 -1.42
CA LEU A 266 12.90 3.36 -0.74
C LEU A 266 13.11 4.78 -0.19
N LEU A 267 12.68 5.80 -0.92
CA LEU A 267 12.66 7.18 -0.42
C LEU A 267 11.69 7.35 0.76
N ASN A 268 10.51 6.71 0.69
CA ASN A 268 9.58 6.71 1.82
C ASN A 268 10.19 5.99 3.05
N HIS A 269 10.84 4.85 2.86
CA HIS A 269 11.52 4.15 3.96
C HIS A 269 12.71 4.95 4.51
N LEU A 270 13.46 5.67 3.67
CA LEU A 270 14.49 6.60 4.10
C LEU A 270 13.90 7.68 5.02
N ASN A 271 12.74 8.24 4.65
CA ASN A 271 12.04 9.26 5.45
C ASN A 271 11.50 8.71 6.77
N LEU A 272 11.00 7.47 6.79
CA LEU A 272 10.38 6.86 7.98
C LEU A 272 11.39 6.24 8.95
N PHE A 273 12.44 5.61 8.42
CA PHE A 273 13.33 4.73 9.19
C PHE A 273 14.81 5.15 9.14
N GLY A 274 15.12 6.24 8.44
CA GLY A 274 16.45 6.85 8.46
C GLY A 274 17.44 6.27 7.45
N SER A 275 18.72 6.60 7.64
CA SER A 275 19.81 6.45 6.67
C SER A 275 20.15 5.01 6.25
N SER A 276 19.62 3.99 6.92
CA SER A 276 19.82 2.59 6.52
C SER A 276 19.34 2.28 5.10
N TYR A 277 18.39 3.06 4.58
CA TYR A 277 17.85 2.92 3.22
C TYR A 277 18.60 3.75 2.16
N LEU A 278 19.51 4.64 2.57
CA LEU A 278 20.22 5.54 1.65
C LEU A 278 21.04 4.78 0.61
N SER A 279 21.72 3.71 0.97
CA SER A 279 22.52 2.90 0.04
C SER A 279 21.69 2.29 -1.08
N SER A 280 20.46 1.85 -0.77
CA SER A 280 19.52 1.30 -1.74
C SER A 280 19.01 2.39 -2.70
N VAL A 281 18.72 3.59 -2.18
CA VAL A 281 18.38 4.77 -3.01
C VAL A 281 19.54 5.11 -3.94
N GLN A 282 20.77 5.19 -3.41
CA GLN A 282 21.98 5.49 -4.19
C GLN A 282 22.20 4.49 -5.33
N LYS A 283 22.03 3.21 -5.07
CA LYS A 283 22.20 2.14 -6.07
C LYS A 283 21.26 2.35 -7.27
N ILE A 284 19.98 2.63 -7.01
CA ILE A 284 19.01 2.86 -8.09
C ILE A 284 19.34 4.15 -8.85
N VAL A 285 19.57 5.24 -8.13
CA VAL A 285 19.83 6.53 -8.74
C VAL A 285 21.10 6.49 -9.59
N ASN A 286 22.16 5.82 -9.13
CA ASN A 286 23.40 5.68 -9.92
C ASN A 286 23.22 4.83 -11.19
N ARG A 287 22.27 3.88 -11.20
CA ARG A 287 21.97 3.05 -12.37
C ARG A 287 21.26 3.84 -13.48
N PHE A 288 20.38 4.78 -13.10
CA PHE A 288 19.50 5.50 -14.02
C PHE A 288 19.87 6.98 -14.21
N SER A 289 20.86 7.47 -13.49
CA SER A 289 21.40 8.80 -13.78
C SER A 289 22.40 8.73 -14.94
N PRO A 290 22.33 9.65 -15.90
CA PRO A 290 23.31 9.77 -16.97
C PRO A 290 24.70 10.10 -16.43
#